data_2ab0092fb6bcaeb2e71f64cd1dd5657c
#
_entry.id   2ab0092fb6bcaeb2e71f64cd1dd5657c
#
_cell.length_a   1.000
_cell.length_b   1.000
_cell.length_c   1.000
_cell.angle_alpha   90.00
_cell.angle_beta   90.00
_cell.angle_gamma   90.00
#
_symmetry.space_group_name_H-M   'P 1'
#
loop_
_entity.id
_entity.type
_entity.pdbx_description
1 polymer ?
#
loop_
_entity_poly.entity_id
_entity_poly.type
_entity_poly.pdbx_seq_one_letter_code
_entity_poly.pdbx_strand_id
1 'polypeptide(L)'
;GDKKPPFGGKTGFHSAEKRPYGGNNGERRPYPAKPAAPKVEGSDGLPARRLALEVIRAVTENDAYASLVLDEKLNKCTLPLVDRRLAARLVYDTLEHLLPLDYALNSLMAKPDTDIKLRNVLRLGACQILLEDRIPESAACNTSVALCKELGMEGLAGVCNGILRNLVRQKDEIKYPDMETEPVKALSIRYSVPEWLVERLLADWGEDAEKLMGFHQPNAAITIRPNLMKM
;
A
#
# COMPACT_ATOMS: atom_id res chain seq x y z
N GLY A 1 22.13 3.17 17.27
CA GLY A 1 21.37 2.13 16.60
C GLY A 1 20.20 2.76 15.87
N ASP A 2 20.31 2.84 14.53
CA ASP A 2 19.30 3.49 13.68
C ASP A 2 18.01 2.69 13.69
N LYS A 3 17.00 3.22 14.36
CA LYS A 3 15.64 2.68 14.37
C LYS A 3 14.97 3.03 13.05
N LYS A 4 14.92 2.08 12.08
CA LYS A 4 14.20 2.28 10.83
C LYS A 4 12.69 2.29 11.12
N PRO A 5 11.91 3.25 10.59
CA PRO A 5 10.45 3.21 10.65
C PRO A 5 9.93 1.96 9.91
N PRO A 6 8.73 1.43 10.23
CA PRO A 6 8.18 0.25 9.59
C PRO A 6 8.00 0.41 8.07
N PHE A 7 7.87 1.64 7.57
CA PHE A 7 7.90 1.95 6.15
C PHE A 7 9.32 2.23 5.61
N GLY A 8 10.34 2.24 6.46
CA GLY A 8 11.72 2.52 6.09
C GLY A 8 12.46 1.36 5.42
N GLY A 9 11.78 0.28 5.15
CA GLY A 9 12.22 -0.65 4.14
C GLY A 9 11.96 -0.05 2.78
N LYS A 10 12.88 0.83 2.27
CA LYS A 10 13.05 0.85 0.82
C LYS A 10 13.06 -0.61 0.44
N THR A 11 12.14 -1.06 -0.41
CA THR A 11 12.37 -2.23 -1.21
C THR A 11 13.61 -1.91 -2.03
N GLY A 12 14.72 -1.85 -1.34
CA GLY A 12 16.03 -1.81 -1.94
C GLY A 12 16.10 -3.12 -2.69
N PHE A 13 15.99 -3.05 -3.99
CA PHE A 13 16.63 -4.00 -4.84
C PHE A 13 18.06 -4.12 -4.30
N HIS A 14 18.28 -5.10 -3.44
CA HIS A 14 19.63 -5.52 -3.13
C HIS A 14 20.21 -5.88 -4.48
N SER A 15 21.13 -5.03 -4.93
CA SER A 15 22.02 -5.37 -6.02
C SER A 15 22.56 -6.77 -5.73
N ALA A 16 22.02 -7.74 -6.43
CA ALA A 16 22.55 -9.09 -6.43
C ALA A 16 24.04 -8.95 -6.75
N GLU A 17 24.88 -9.51 -5.89
CA GLU A 17 26.30 -9.63 -6.12
C GLU A 17 26.53 -10.09 -7.55
N LYS A 18 27.23 -9.27 -8.31
CA LYS A 18 27.64 -9.55 -9.68
C LYS A 18 28.56 -10.78 -9.67
N ARG A 19 28.01 -11.96 -9.96
CA ARG A 19 28.86 -13.06 -10.40
C ARG A 19 29.48 -12.68 -11.73
N PRO A 20 30.79 -12.84 -11.92
CA PRO A 20 31.42 -12.52 -13.18
C PRO A 20 31.05 -13.57 -14.23
N TYR A 21 30.14 -13.23 -15.13
CA TYR A 21 29.94 -13.98 -16.36
C TYR A 21 30.87 -13.39 -17.41
N GLY A 22 31.70 -14.26 -17.98
CA GLY A 22 32.72 -13.95 -18.95
C GLY A 22 32.20 -13.21 -20.18
N GLY A 23 33.09 -12.39 -20.73
CA GLY A 23 32.85 -11.44 -21.78
C GLY A 23 32.32 -12.01 -23.08
N ASN A 24 31.42 -11.27 -23.68
CA ASN A 24 31.27 -11.15 -25.12
C ASN A 24 31.03 -9.69 -25.46
N ASN A 25 32.04 -9.06 -26.07
CA ASN A 25 31.97 -7.70 -26.58
C ASN A 25 31.07 -7.65 -27.82
N GLY A 26 29.75 -7.70 -27.58
CA GLY A 26 28.74 -7.35 -28.56
C GLY A 26 28.18 -5.98 -28.20
N GLU A 27 28.41 -4.97 -29.06
CA GLU A 27 27.81 -3.64 -28.94
C GLU A 27 26.33 -3.74 -28.69
N ARG A 28 25.89 -3.46 -27.46
CA ARG A 28 24.47 -3.37 -27.12
C ARG A 28 23.93 -2.10 -27.78
N ARG A 29 23.21 -2.26 -28.89
CA ARG A 29 22.38 -1.18 -29.44
C ARG A 29 21.50 -0.66 -28.32
N PRO A 30 21.47 0.68 -28.07
CA PRO A 30 20.56 1.24 -27.05
C PRO A 30 19.14 0.88 -27.46
N TYR A 31 18.40 0.26 -26.53
CA TYR A 31 16.97 0.06 -26.69
C TYR A 31 16.33 1.43 -26.96
N PRO A 32 15.51 1.58 -28.01
CA PRO A 32 14.80 2.81 -28.23
C PRO A 32 13.99 3.12 -26.97
N ALA A 33 14.13 4.35 -26.47
CA ALA A 33 13.36 4.83 -25.34
C ALA A 33 11.89 4.53 -25.64
N LYS A 34 11.22 3.80 -24.72
CA LYS A 34 9.78 3.57 -24.82
C LYS A 34 9.12 4.94 -25.03
N PRO A 35 8.30 5.11 -26.06
CA PRO A 35 7.55 6.34 -26.21
C PRO A 35 6.81 6.61 -24.92
N ALA A 36 6.89 7.84 -24.41
CA ALA A 36 6.14 8.27 -23.25
C ALA A 36 4.68 7.93 -23.52
N ALA A 37 4.04 7.16 -22.63
CA ALA A 37 2.64 6.83 -22.76
C ALA A 37 1.88 8.14 -22.98
N PRO A 38 0.93 8.21 -23.94
CA PRO A 38 0.17 9.42 -24.19
C PRO A 38 -0.44 9.85 -22.85
N LYS A 39 -0.17 11.09 -22.46
CA LYS A 39 -0.89 11.73 -21.36
C LYS A 39 -2.35 11.75 -21.79
N VAL A 40 -3.15 10.86 -21.23
CA VAL A 40 -4.61 10.92 -21.38
C VAL A 40 -5.01 12.20 -20.69
N GLU A 41 -5.32 13.23 -21.46
CA GLU A 41 -5.88 14.47 -20.95
C GLU A 41 -7.14 14.11 -20.16
N GLY A 42 -7.17 14.39 -18.87
CA GLY A 42 -8.38 14.43 -18.08
C GLY A 42 -8.57 13.41 -16.97
N SER A 43 -7.70 12.46 -16.71
CA SER A 43 -7.83 11.67 -15.47
C SER A 43 -6.61 11.93 -14.56
N ASP A 44 -6.84 12.70 -13.50
CA ASP A 44 -5.95 12.82 -12.36
C ASP A 44 -5.85 11.50 -11.54
N GLY A 45 -6.29 10.37 -12.13
CA GLY A 45 -6.36 9.06 -11.52
C GLY A 45 -7.44 8.94 -10.44
N LEU A 46 -8.37 9.89 -10.34
CA LEU A 46 -9.49 9.85 -9.41
C LEU A 46 -10.42 8.63 -9.63
N PRO A 47 -10.77 8.22 -10.87
CA PRO A 47 -11.59 7.03 -11.09
C PRO A 47 -10.96 5.74 -10.57
N ALA A 48 -9.64 5.57 -10.71
CA ALA A 48 -8.92 4.42 -10.17
C ALA A 48 -8.98 4.40 -8.63
N ARG A 49 -8.81 5.55 -8.00
CA ARG A 49 -8.86 5.71 -6.54
C ARG A 49 -10.28 5.52 -6.00
N ARG A 50 -11.29 5.95 -6.75
CA ARG A 50 -12.69 5.70 -6.42
C ARG A 50 -12.98 4.21 -6.39
N LEU A 51 -12.58 3.48 -7.44
CA LEU A 51 -12.73 2.03 -7.51
C LEU A 51 -11.99 1.36 -6.33
N ALA A 52 -10.77 1.76 -6.05
CA ALA A 52 -10.00 1.25 -4.91
C ALA A 52 -10.73 1.50 -3.58
N LEU A 53 -11.22 2.71 -3.34
CA LEU A 53 -11.95 3.07 -2.13
C LEU A 53 -13.23 2.24 -1.97
N GLU A 54 -13.96 2.01 -3.04
CA GLU A 54 -15.17 1.17 -3.02
C GLU A 54 -14.86 -0.28 -2.60
N VAL A 55 -13.74 -0.85 -3.06
CA VAL A 55 -13.30 -2.19 -2.66
C VAL A 55 -12.87 -2.20 -1.19
N ILE A 56 -12.03 -1.23 -0.77
CA ILE A 56 -11.58 -1.11 0.62
C ILE A 56 -12.79 -1.00 1.56
N ARG A 57 -13.79 -0.20 1.20
CA ARG A 57 -15.02 -0.06 1.97
C ARG A 57 -15.83 -1.36 2.04
N ALA A 58 -15.95 -2.09 0.94
CA ALA A 58 -16.64 -3.37 0.95
C ALA A 58 -15.97 -4.37 1.90
N VAL A 59 -14.65 -4.38 1.96
CA VAL A 59 -13.89 -5.24 2.89
C VAL A 59 -14.04 -4.77 4.34
N THR A 60 -13.82 -3.49 4.61
CA THR A 60 -13.73 -2.97 5.99
C THR A 60 -15.09 -2.65 6.63
N GLU A 61 -16.13 -2.44 5.83
CA GLU A 61 -17.48 -2.12 6.31
C GLU A 61 -18.44 -3.33 6.24
N ASN A 62 -18.16 -4.30 5.35
CA ASN A 62 -19.09 -5.42 5.09
C ASN A 62 -18.40 -6.80 5.08
N ASP A 63 -17.16 -6.92 5.55
CA ASP A 63 -16.37 -8.17 5.61
C ASP A 63 -16.28 -8.92 4.27
N ALA A 64 -16.29 -8.19 3.15
CA ALA A 64 -16.24 -8.77 1.82
C ALA A 64 -14.81 -9.26 1.47
N TYR A 65 -14.71 -10.26 0.60
CA TYR A 65 -13.42 -10.72 0.09
C TYR A 65 -12.85 -9.77 -0.94
N ALA A 66 -11.69 -9.16 -0.64
CA ALA A 66 -11.05 -8.15 -1.49
C ALA A 66 -10.87 -8.60 -2.94
N SER A 67 -10.37 -9.81 -3.15
CA SER A 67 -10.11 -10.36 -4.50
C SER A 67 -11.39 -10.48 -5.33
N LEU A 68 -12.48 -10.95 -4.73
CA LEU A 68 -13.76 -11.13 -5.44
C LEU A 68 -14.40 -9.79 -5.81
N VAL A 69 -14.43 -8.84 -4.87
CA VAL A 69 -15.00 -7.51 -5.13
C VAL A 69 -14.16 -6.74 -6.15
N LEU A 70 -12.83 -6.83 -6.03
CA LEU A 70 -11.93 -6.17 -6.96
C LEU A 70 -12.09 -6.73 -8.38
N ASP A 71 -12.11 -8.05 -8.53
CA ASP A 71 -12.29 -8.70 -9.84
C ASP A 71 -13.62 -8.32 -10.48
N GLU A 72 -14.71 -8.39 -9.72
CA GLU A 72 -16.04 -7.96 -10.19
C GLU A 72 -16.03 -6.51 -10.69
N LYS A 73 -15.46 -5.58 -9.92
CA LYS A 73 -15.41 -4.17 -10.28
C LYS A 73 -14.49 -3.89 -11.46
N LEU A 74 -13.35 -4.56 -11.53
CA LEU A 74 -12.42 -4.43 -12.66
C LEU A 74 -13.03 -4.97 -13.96
N ASN A 75 -13.83 -6.04 -13.90
CA ASN A 75 -14.51 -6.60 -15.07
C ASN A 75 -15.65 -5.72 -15.58
N LYS A 76 -16.26 -4.94 -14.70
CA LYS A 76 -17.35 -4.01 -15.05
C LYS A 76 -16.89 -2.60 -15.40
N CYS A 77 -15.64 -2.22 -15.07
CA CYS A 77 -15.16 -0.87 -15.31
C CYS A 77 -14.61 -0.69 -16.74
N THR A 78 -14.68 0.55 -17.22
CA THR A 78 -14.12 0.97 -18.52
C THR A 78 -12.76 1.65 -18.38
N LEU A 79 -12.09 1.49 -17.22
CA LEU A 79 -10.82 2.14 -16.94
C LEU A 79 -9.69 1.60 -17.84
N PRO A 80 -8.75 2.45 -18.26
CA PRO A 80 -7.53 2.04 -18.95
C PRO A 80 -6.73 1.05 -18.09
N LEU A 81 -5.94 0.19 -18.73
CA LEU A 81 -5.16 -0.83 -18.02
C LEU A 81 -4.24 -0.27 -16.93
N VAL A 82 -3.68 0.93 -17.15
CA VAL A 82 -2.82 1.61 -16.17
C VAL A 82 -3.61 1.96 -14.91
N ASP A 83 -4.81 2.50 -15.06
CA ASP A 83 -5.68 2.88 -13.94
C ASP A 83 -6.24 1.64 -13.22
N ARG A 84 -6.54 0.56 -13.95
CA ARG A 84 -6.92 -0.74 -13.35
C ARG A 84 -5.82 -1.32 -12.48
N ARG A 85 -4.56 -1.24 -12.96
CA ARG A 85 -3.38 -1.68 -12.18
C ARG A 85 -3.15 -0.80 -10.95
N LEU A 86 -3.32 0.52 -11.09
CA LEU A 86 -3.26 1.45 -9.97
C LEU A 86 -4.32 1.13 -8.92
N ALA A 87 -5.58 0.94 -9.34
CA ALA A 87 -6.66 0.59 -8.44
C ALA A 87 -6.38 -0.70 -7.67
N ALA A 88 -5.96 -1.77 -8.38
CA ALA A 88 -5.63 -3.05 -7.75
C ALA A 88 -4.48 -2.92 -6.74
N ARG A 89 -3.41 -2.21 -7.10
CA ARG A 89 -2.28 -1.96 -6.22
C ARG A 89 -2.71 -1.22 -4.96
N LEU A 90 -3.44 -0.11 -5.11
CA LEU A 90 -3.92 0.67 -3.97
C LEU A 90 -4.84 -0.12 -3.03
N VAL A 91 -5.65 -1.05 -3.57
CA VAL A 91 -6.47 -1.95 -2.75
C VAL A 91 -5.60 -2.85 -1.89
N TYR A 92 -4.67 -3.59 -2.51
CA TYR A 92 -3.85 -4.56 -1.78
C TYR A 92 -2.90 -3.87 -0.82
N ASP A 93 -2.19 -2.83 -1.26
CA ASP A 93 -1.25 -2.10 -0.40
C ASP A 93 -1.94 -1.45 0.80
N THR A 94 -3.17 -0.92 0.61
CA THR A 94 -3.94 -0.35 1.74
C THR A 94 -4.40 -1.44 2.72
N LEU A 95 -4.93 -2.56 2.23
CA LEU A 95 -5.46 -3.64 3.07
C LEU A 95 -4.34 -4.41 3.77
N GLU A 96 -3.22 -4.64 3.10
CA GLU A 96 -2.05 -5.30 3.67
C GLU A 96 -1.42 -4.49 4.80
N HIS A 97 -1.45 -3.15 4.70
CA HIS A 97 -0.83 -2.25 5.65
C HIS A 97 -1.81 -1.49 6.55
N LEU A 98 -2.99 -2.09 6.85
CA LEU A 98 -4.02 -1.40 7.65
C LEU A 98 -3.50 -0.92 9.00
N LEU A 99 -2.79 -1.76 9.76
CA LEU A 99 -2.35 -1.43 11.10
C LEU A 99 -1.30 -0.31 11.11
N PRO A 100 -0.22 -0.35 10.31
CA PRO A 100 0.72 0.76 10.25
C PRO A 100 0.12 2.06 9.71
N LEU A 101 -0.82 1.98 8.74
CA LEU A 101 -1.52 3.16 8.24
C LEU A 101 -2.39 3.78 9.33
N ASP A 102 -3.16 2.97 10.06
CA ASP A 102 -3.98 3.45 11.16
C ASP A 102 -3.14 4.01 12.30
N TYR A 103 -2.00 3.40 12.61
CA TYR A 103 -1.09 3.92 13.62
C TYR A 103 -0.56 5.30 13.25
N ALA A 104 -0.09 5.46 12.00
CA ALA A 104 0.40 6.75 11.50
C ALA A 104 -0.70 7.83 11.53
N LEU A 105 -1.91 7.50 11.10
CA LEU A 105 -3.04 8.42 11.14
C LEU A 105 -3.42 8.78 12.57
N ASN A 106 -3.51 7.81 13.48
CA ASN A 106 -3.89 8.03 14.88
C ASN A 106 -2.89 8.93 15.62
N SER A 107 -1.60 8.87 15.29
CA SER A 107 -0.58 9.73 15.88
C SER A 107 -0.78 11.21 15.53
N LEU A 108 -1.51 11.51 14.45
CA LEU A 108 -1.74 12.85 13.92
C LEU A 108 -3.16 13.36 14.15
N MET A 109 -4.06 12.50 14.62
CA MET A 109 -5.46 12.83 14.81
C MET A 109 -5.75 13.16 16.28
N ALA A 110 -6.41 14.30 16.54
CA ALA A 110 -6.86 14.66 17.88
C ALA A 110 -7.96 13.70 18.41
N LYS A 111 -8.74 13.12 17.50
CA LYS A 111 -9.76 12.11 17.78
C LYS A 111 -9.58 10.94 16.82
N PRO A 112 -8.93 9.86 17.26
CA PRO A 112 -8.75 8.65 16.44
C PRO A 112 -10.07 7.96 16.08
N ASP A 113 -11.06 8.01 16.96
CA ASP A 113 -12.40 7.48 16.70
C ASP A 113 -13.13 8.42 15.73
N THR A 114 -13.24 7.99 14.49
CA THR A 114 -13.86 8.75 13.41
C THR A 114 -14.73 7.84 12.54
N ASP A 115 -15.65 8.43 11.78
CA ASP A 115 -16.50 7.69 10.85
C ASP A 115 -15.66 6.79 9.93
N ILE A 116 -16.08 5.55 9.77
CA ILE A 116 -15.34 4.54 8.99
C ILE A 116 -15.16 4.95 7.54
N LYS A 117 -16.09 5.70 6.96
CA LYS A 117 -15.98 6.19 5.58
C LYS A 117 -14.82 7.19 5.45
N LEU A 118 -14.71 8.14 6.40
CA LEU A 118 -13.60 9.07 6.45
C LEU A 118 -12.29 8.33 6.73
N ARG A 119 -12.30 7.36 7.65
CA ARG A 119 -11.14 6.52 7.95
C ARG A 119 -10.62 5.82 6.69
N ASN A 120 -11.49 5.25 5.87
CA ASN A 120 -11.09 4.57 4.64
C ASN A 120 -10.51 5.53 3.59
N VAL A 121 -11.05 6.75 3.48
CA VAL A 121 -10.45 7.79 2.63
C VAL A 121 -9.06 8.17 3.13
N LEU A 122 -8.88 8.32 4.45
CA LEU A 122 -7.59 8.63 5.06
C LEU A 122 -6.58 7.50 4.89
N ARG A 123 -6.99 6.23 5.07
CA ARG A 123 -6.13 5.04 4.82
C ARG A 123 -5.62 5.01 3.39
N LEU A 124 -6.51 5.22 2.41
CA LEU A 124 -6.15 5.27 1.00
C LEU A 124 -5.22 6.45 0.69
N GLY A 125 -5.44 7.61 1.31
CA GLY A 125 -4.55 8.77 1.19
C GLY A 125 -3.17 8.52 1.82
N ALA A 126 -3.15 7.96 3.03
CA ALA A 126 -1.93 7.61 3.76
C ALA A 126 -1.11 6.54 3.03
N CYS A 127 -1.76 5.51 2.47
CA CYS A 127 -1.12 4.50 1.64
C CYS A 127 -0.33 5.15 0.48
N GLN A 128 -0.95 6.09 -0.24
CA GLN A 128 -0.29 6.79 -1.34
C GLN A 128 0.88 7.66 -0.89
N ILE A 129 0.80 8.27 0.30
CA ILE A 129 1.85 9.15 0.83
C ILE A 129 3.03 8.34 1.37
N LEU A 130 2.76 7.21 2.03
CA LEU A 130 3.76 6.45 2.77
C LEU A 130 4.39 5.30 1.96
N LEU A 131 3.65 4.72 1.01
CA LEU A 131 4.05 3.49 0.31
C LEU A 131 4.31 3.70 -1.19
N GLU A 132 3.77 4.78 -1.79
CA GLU A 132 3.78 4.97 -3.23
C GLU A 132 4.72 6.10 -3.68
N ASP A 133 5.99 5.79 -3.89
CA ASP A 133 7.01 6.78 -4.33
C ASP A 133 6.69 7.50 -5.65
N ARG A 134 5.84 6.90 -6.50
CA ARG A 134 5.51 7.43 -7.82
C ARG A 134 4.30 8.35 -7.83
N ILE A 135 3.58 8.43 -6.73
CA ILE A 135 2.40 9.29 -6.60
C ILE A 135 2.82 10.57 -5.90
N PRO A 136 2.65 11.74 -6.55
CA PRO A 136 2.90 13.01 -5.87
C PRO A 136 2.00 13.17 -4.64
N GLU A 137 2.58 13.58 -3.51
CA GLU A 137 1.85 13.77 -2.25
C GLU A 137 0.67 14.75 -2.41
N SER A 138 0.85 15.78 -3.23
CA SER A 138 -0.24 16.72 -3.57
C SER A 138 -1.39 16.04 -4.29
N ALA A 139 -1.11 15.08 -5.18
CA ALA A 139 -2.15 14.32 -5.87
C ALA A 139 -2.90 13.40 -4.90
N ALA A 140 -2.19 12.74 -3.98
CA ALA A 140 -2.79 11.93 -2.92
C ALA A 140 -3.75 12.75 -2.05
N CYS A 141 -3.32 13.94 -1.59
CA CYS A 141 -4.17 14.84 -0.80
C CYS A 141 -5.39 15.32 -1.58
N ASN A 142 -5.19 15.82 -2.81
CA ASN A 142 -6.28 16.39 -3.61
C ASN A 142 -7.34 15.35 -4.00
N THR A 143 -6.91 14.15 -4.40
CA THR A 143 -7.85 13.08 -4.76
C THR A 143 -8.58 12.53 -3.54
N SER A 144 -7.96 12.46 -2.37
CA SER A 144 -8.64 12.07 -1.13
C SER A 144 -9.71 13.09 -0.72
N VAL A 145 -9.43 14.39 -0.87
CA VAL A 145 -10.43 15.46 -0.64
C VAL A 145 -11.59 15.33 -1.63
N ALA A 146 -11.32 15.04 -2.90
CA ALA A 146 -12.37 14.83 -3.90
C ALA A 146 -13.25 13.63 -3.54
N LEU A 147 -12.65 12.49 -3.15
CA LEU A 147 -13.38 11.30 -2.70
C LEU A 147 -14.22 11.56 -1.45
N CYS A 148 -13.70 12.35 -0.51
CA CYS A 148 -14.45 12.76 0.68
C CYS A 148 -15.73 13.53 0.31
N LYS A 149 -15.65 14.45 -0.65
CA LYS A 149 -16.81 15.17 -1.19
C LYS A 149 -17.78 14.25 -1.93
N GLU A 150 -17.29 13.35 -2.78
CA GLU A 150 -18.12 12.37 -3.50
C GLU A 150 -18.92 11.45 -2.56
N LEU A 151 -18.39 11.18 -1.36
CA LEU A 151 -19.10 10.42 -0.33
C LEU A 151 -20.11 11.26 0.47
N GLY A 152 -20.36 12.51 0.10
CA GLY A 152 -21.27 13.42 0.79
C GLY A 152 -20.72 13.98 2.12
N MET A 153 -19.38 13.96 2.27
CA MET A 153 -18.70 14.43 3.48
C MET A 153 -17.98 15.77 3.25
N GLU A 154 -18.62 16.73 2.54
CA GLU A 154 -18.01 18.03 2.22
C GLU A 154 -17.51 18.77 3.47
N GLY A 155 -18.26 18.68 4.57
CA GLY A 155 -17.89 19.29 5.85
C GLY A 155 -16.60 18.73 6.46
N LEU A 156 -16.22 17.51 6.10
CA LEU A 156 -15.01 16.83 6.58
C LEU A 156 -13.84 16.94 5.58
N ALA A 157 -14.06 17.49 4.39
CA ALA A 157 -13.03 17.64 3.37
C ALA A 157 -11.83 18.47 3.85
N GLY A 158 -12.07 19.51 4.64
CA GLY A 158 -11.03 20.32 5.28
C GLY A 158 -10.21 19.52 6.31
N VAL A 159 -10.88 18.69 7.11
CA VAL A 159 -10.24 17.80 8.10
C VAL A 159 -9.39 16.74 7.39
N CYS A 160 -9.94 16.09 6.37
CA CYS A 160 -9.20 15.12 5.54
C CYS A 160 -7.91 15.74 4.97
N ASN A 161 -8.01 16.92 4.36
CA ASN A 161 -6.85 17.63 3.82
C ASN A 161 -5.84 17.99 4.91
N GLY A 162 -6.31 18.47 6.06
CA GLY A 162 -5.47 18.84 7.20
C GLY A 162 -4.64 17.65 7.72
N ILE A 163 -5.28 16.51 7.93
CA ILE A 163 -4.63 15.27 8.41
C ILE A 163 -3.59 14.78 7.40
N LEU A 164 -3.96 14.66 6.11
CA LEU A 164 -3.04 14.15 5.09
C LEU A 164 -1.86 15.09 4.84
N ARG A 165 -2.07 16.42 4.85
CA ARG A 165 -0.96 17.37 4.75
C ARG A 165 -0.05 17.35 5.99
N ASN A 166 -0.62 17.07 7.16
CA ASN A 166 0.17 16.88 8.37
C ASN A 166 0.99 15.60 8.27
N LEU A 167 0.41 14.51 7.76
CA LEU A 167 1.12 13.27 7.47
C LEU A 167 2.32 13.51 6.53
N VAL A 168 2.13 14.23 5.43
CA VAL A 168 3.21 14.61 4.51
C VAL A 168 4.37 15.31 5.21
N ARG A 169 4.06 16.21 6.16
CA ARG A 169 5.07 16.98 6.88
C ARG A 169 5.80 16.19 7.95
N GLN A 170 5.12 15.24 8.58
CA GLN A 170 5.60 14.55 9.78
C GLN A 170 5.87 13.05 9.56
N LYS A 171 5.78 12.54 8.33
CA LYS A 171 5.94 11.10 8.04
C LYS A 171 7.26 10.52 8.55
N ASP A 172 8.33 11.31 8.50
CA ASP A 172 9.67 10.90 8.94
C ASP A 172 9.87 11.07 10.46
N GLU A 173 8.95 11.76 11.14
CA GLU A 173 8.97 12.02 12.59
C GLU A 173 8.05 11.10 13.39
N ILE A 174 7.27 10.24 12.71
CA ILE A 174 6.36 9.31 13.38
C ILE A 174 7.15 8.34 14.25
N LYS A 175 6.88 8.39 15.55
CA LYS A 175 7.51 7.48 16.52
C LYS A 175 6.74 6.18 16.57
N TYR A 176 7.34 5.13 16.07
CA TYR A 176 6.80 3.78 16.18
C TYR A 176 7.17 3.12 17.50
N PRO A 177 6.38 2.13 17.99
CA PRO A 177 6.69 1.42 19.22
C PRO A 177 8.09 0.77 19.16
N ASP A 178 8.74 0.75 20.30
CA ASP A 178 10.08 0.19 20.43
C ASP A 178 10.02 -1.32 20.64
N MET A 179 10.88 -2.06 19.94
CA MET A 179 11.01 -3.51 20.09
C MET A 179 11.44 -3.96 21.49
N GLU A 180 12.16 -3.11 22.23
CA GLU A 180 12.62 -3.44 23.58
C GLU A 180 11.52 -3.26 24.63
N THR A 181 10.65 -2.26 24.48
CA THR A 181 9.63 -1.90 25.47
C THR A 181 8.25 -2.45 25.14
N GLU A 182 7.86 -2.49 23.86
CA GLU A 182 6.55 -2.93 23.39
C GLU A 182 6.70 -3.91 22.19
N PRO A 183 7.37 -5.08 22.35
CA PRO A 183 7.71 -5.97 21.22
C PRO A 183 6.49 -6.45 20.45
N VAL A 184 5.41 -6.85 21.12
CA VAL A 184 4.18 -7.33 20.48
C VAL A 184 3.57 -6.25 19.59
N LYS A 185 3.41 -5.05 20.12
CA LYS A 185 2.85 -3.92 19.39
C LYS A 185 3.76 -3.45 18.26
N ALA A 186 5.08 -3.45 18.49
CA ALA A 186 6.07 -3.10 17.48
C ALA A 186 6.02 -4.07 16.29
N LEU A 187 5.95 -5.37 16.55
CA LEU A 187 5.81 -6.40 15.52
C LEU A 187 4.45 -6.33 14.82
N SER A 188 3.38 -6.14 15.59
CA SER A 188 2.03 -5.98 15.05
C SER A 188 1.95 -4.85 14.02
N ILE A 189 2.48 -3.68 14.35
CA ILE A 189 2.47 -2.53 13.45
C ILE A 189 3.44 -2.74 12.29
N ARG A 190 4.63 -3.30 12.52
CA ARG A 190 5.64 -3.50 11.49
C ARG A 190 5.18 -4.45 10.38
N TYR A 191 4.52 -5.54 10.76
CA TYR A 191 4.11 -6.60 9.84
C TYR A 191 2.61 -6.60 9.53
N SER A 192 1.87 -5.62 10.07
CA SER A 192 0.40 -5.52 9.93
C SER A 192 -0.32 -6.79 10.36
N VAL A 193 0.15 -7.40 11.45
CA VAL A 193 -0.40 -8.62 12.05
C VAL A 193 -1.10 -8.29 13.36
N PRO A 194 -2.33 -8.77 13.64
CA PRO A 194 -3.01 -8.51 14.90
C PRO A 194 -2.18 -8.92 16.12
N GLU A 195 -2.20 -8.15 17.22
CA GLU A 195 -1.39 -8.40 18.43
C GLU A 195 -1.58 -9.80 18.98
N TRP A 196 -2.82 -10.31 19.05
CA TRP A 196 -3.11 -11.66 19.52
C TRP A 196 -2.38 -12.75 18.69
N LEU A 197 -2.22 -12.53 17.39
CA LEU A 197 -1.51 -13.48 16.52
C LEU A 197 0.00 -13.34 16.70
N VAL A 198 0.50 -12.12 16.90
CA VAL A 198 1.92 -11.89 17.25
C VAL A 198 2.28 -12.59 18.54
N GLU A 199 1.45 -12.45 19.61
CA GLU A 199 1.63 -13.14 20.88
C GLU A 199 1.69 -14.66 20.69
N ARG A 200 0.77 -15.20 19.88
CA ARG A 200 0.73 -16.62 19.59
C ARG A 200 1.97 -17.09 18.83
N LEU A 201 2.40 -16.34 17.82
CA LEU A 201 3.61 -16.67 17.06
C LEU A 201 4.87 -16.61 17.92
N LEU A 202 4.98 -15.61 18.81
CA LEU A 202 6.09 -15.51 19.75
C LEU A 202 6.11 -16.67 20.75
N ALA A 203 4.94 -17.12 21.23
CA ALA A 203 4.84 -18.25 22.14
C ALA A 203 5.22 -19.58 21.47
N ASP A 204 4.84 -19.78 20.20
CA ASP A 204 5.06 -21.04 19.50
C ASP A 204 6.46 -21.10 18.83
N TRP A 205 7.03 -19.98 18.36
CA TRP A 205 8.23 -19.92 17.53
C TRP A 205 9.38 -19.09 18.12
N GLY A 206 9.15 -18.39 19.25
CA GLY A 206 10.18 -17.59 19.90
C GLY A 206 10.84 -16.57 18.96
N GLU A 207 12.17 -16.61 18.87
CA GLU A 207 12.95 -15.69 18.02
C GLU A 207 12.69 -15.86 16.50
N ASP A 208 12.19 -17.00 16.08
CA ASP A 208 11.88 -17.24 14.67
C ASP A 208 10.52 -16.66 14.23
N ALA A 209 9.69 -16.22 15.18
CA ALA A 209 8.39 -15.60 14.89
C ALA A 209 8.52 -14.35 14.01
N GLU A 210 9.52 -13.50 14.23
CA GLU A 210 9.76 -12.32 13.41
C GLU A 210 10.12 -12.69 11.97
N LYS A 211 10.93 -13.74 11.76
CA LYS A 211 11.28 -14.24 10.43
C LYS A 211 10.06 -14.76 9.69
N LEU A 212 9.14 -15.42 10.40
CA LEU A 212 7.88 -15.91 9.86
C LEU A 212 6.96 -14.78 9.41
N MET A 213 6.78 -13.75 10.24
CA MET A 213 5.98 -12.57 9.90
C MET A 213 6.61 -11.75 8.77
N GLY A 214 7.94 -11.68 8.72
CA GLY A 214 8.69 -11.00 7.67
C GLY A 214 8.92 -11.85 6.41
N PHE A 215 8.40 -13.08 6.37
CA PHE A 215 8.54 -13.95 5.21
C PHE A 215 7.67 -13.43 4.07
N HIS A 216 8.28 -12.58 3.29
CA HIS A 216 7.70 -12.02 2.09
C HIS A 216 8.41 -12.62 0.88
N GLN A 217 7.66 -13.22 -0.04
CA GLN A 217 8.23 -13.68 -1.31
C GLN A 217 8.10 -12.57 -2.37
N PRO A 218 9.06 -11.64 -2.45
CA PRO A 218 8.94 -10.49 -3.34
C PRO A 218 8.92 -10.86 -4.83
N ASN A 219 9.33 -12.07 -5.15
CA ASN A 219 9.42 -12.59 -6.52
C ASN A 219 8.96 -14.05 -6.58
N ALA A 220 7.74 -14.33 -6.11
CA ALA A 220 7.17 -15.66 -6.29
C ALA A 220 7.19 -16.04 -7.77
N ALA A 221 7.87 -17.14 -8.10
CA ALA A 221 7.90 -17.63 -9.46
C ALA A 221 6.49 -17.98 -9.91
N ILE A 222 6.10 -17.50 -11.08
CA ILE A 222 4.82 -17.89 -11.69
C ILE A 222 4.95 -19.34 -12.12
N THR A 223 4.25 -20.23 -11.43
CA THR A 223 4.22 -21.65 -11.78
C THR A 223 3.04 -21.92 -12.71
N ILE A 224 3.33 -22.42 -13.92
CA ILE A 224 2.32 -22.75 -14.92
C ILE A 224 2.33 -24.27 -15.11
N ARG A 225 1.16 -24.89 -14.98
CA ARG A 225 0.94 -26.29 -15.38
C ARG A 225 0.21 -26.31 -16.72
N PRO A 226 0.88 -26.60 -17.85
CA PRO A 226 0.20 -26.68 -19.14
C PRO A 226 -0.77 -27.87 -19.15
N ASN A 227 -1.91 -27.68 -19.80
CA ASN A 227 -2.86 -28.76 -19.99
C ASN A 227 -2.44 -29.52 -21.27
N LEU A 228 -1.69 -30.60 -21.10
CA LEU A 228 -1.18 -31.42 -22.20
C LEU A 228 -2.28 -32.12 -23.04
N MET A 229 -3.53 -32.13 -22.56
CA MET A 229 -4.66 -32.69 -23.32
C MET A 229 -5.25 -31.66 -24.32
N LYS A 230 -4.82 -30.42 -24.27
CA LYS A 230 -5.27 -29.31 -25.13
C LYS A 230 -4.16 -28.71 -25.98
N MET A 231 -2.98 -29.33 -25.96
CA MET A 231 -1.90 -29.04 -26.86
C MET A 231 -1.95 -30.08 -27.98
#